data_2c8309a8d866d534e9946b7555d2545e
#
_entry.id   2c8309a8d866d534e9946b7555d2545e
#
_cell.length_a   1.000
_cell.length_b   1.000
_cell.length_c   1.000
_cell.angle_alpha   90.00
_cell.angle_beta   90.00
_cell.angle_gamma   90.00
#
_symmetry.space_group_name_H-M   'P 1'
#
loop_
_entity.id
_entity.type
_entity.pdbx_description
1 polymer ?
#
loop_
_entity_poly.entity_id
_entity_poly.type
_entity_poly.pdbx_seq_one_letter_code
_entity_poly.pdbx_strand_id
1 'polypeptide(L)'
;MRGRMVAAGIAMVIGGILASVGTVRAQDEPFPVELRAGETFDVCASGQIVCPARVPICDDPNVAVPVDVSGGLGFKAVGPGVTLCSAASAVGPRRIFRVTVR
;
A
#
# COMPACT_ATOMS: atom_id res chain seq x y z
N MET A 1 49.12 -5.30 0.71
CA MET A 1 48.52 -5.10 0.76
C MET A 1 47.94 -4.77 0.54
N ARG A 2 47.87 -4.91 0.65
CA ARG A 2 47.04 -4.65 0.57
C ARG A 2 46.08 -4.56 0.28
N GLY A 3 46.14 -4.86 0.26
CA GLY A 3 45.03 -4.74 0.12
C GLY A 3 44.41 -4.93 -0.04
N ARG A 4 44.26 -4.95 0.16
CA ARG A 4 43.46 -5.04 0.09
C ARG A 4 42.62 -5.02 -0.12
N MET A 5 42.70 -5.21 -0.07
CA MET A 5 41.79 -5.16 -0.17
C MET A 5 40.97 -5.27 -0.36
N VAL A 6 41.15 -5.60 -0.36
CA VAL A 6 40.15 -5.63 -0.41
C VAL A 6 39.26 -5.64 -0.57
N ALA A 7 39.53 -5.87 -0.56
CA ALA A 7 38.50 -5.77 -0.54
C ALA A 7 37.67 -5.75 -0.76
N ALA A 8 37.95 -6.00 -0.85
CA ALA A 8 36.97 -5.86 -0.88
C ALA A 8 36.10 -5.98 -1.21
N GLY A 9 36.47 -6.23 -1.35
CA GLY A 9 35.45 -6.24 -1.44
C GLY A 9 34.77 -6.41 -1.69
N ILE A 10 34.87 -6.60 -1.72
CA ILE A 10 33.96 -6.61 -1.78
C ILE A 10 33.16 -6.58 -1.88
N ALA A 11 33.46 -6.79 -1.84
CA ALA A 11 32.50 -6.55 -1.73
C ALA A 11 31.68 -6.56 -2.06
N MET A 12 31.77 -6.82 -2.21
CA MET A 12 30.88 -6.60 -2.29
C MET A 12 30.11 -6.72 -2.60
N VAL A 13 30.22 -7.11 -2.63
CA VAL A 13 29.25 -7.04 -2.69
C VAL A 13 28.53 -6.94 -2.77
N ILE A 14 28.75 -7.32 -2.79
CA ILE A 14 27.91 -7.02 -2.62
C ILE A 14 27.20 -6.70 -3.02
N GLY A 15 27.17 -6.87 -3.28
CA GLY A 15 26.31 -6.43 -3.45
C GLY A 15 25.63 -6.57 -4.02
N GLY A 16 25.50 -6.85 -4.30
CA GLY A 16 24.65 -6.87 -4.64
C GLY A 16 23.99 -7.25 -4.57
N ILE A 17 24.01 -7.77 -4.33
CA ILE A 17 23.13 -8.04 -4.06
C ILE A 17 22.30 -7.68 -3.76
N LEU A 18 22.23 -7.70 -3.63
CA LEU A 18 21.35 -7.42 -3.25
C LEU A 18 20.49 -7.08 -3.93
N ALA A 19 20.60 -7.15 -4.39
CA ALA A 19 19.74 -6.60 -4.96
C ALA A 19 18.65 -7.23 -5.29
N SER A 20 18.72 -7.94 -5.52
CA SER A 20 17.67 -8.51 -5.84
C SER A 20 16.67 -8.65 -5.04
N VAL A 21 16.98 -8.43 -4.08
CA VAL A 21 16.06 -8.51 -3.24
C VAL A 21 14.87 -7.87 -3.61
N GLY A 22 14.79 -6.87 -4.07
CA GLY A 22 13.59 -6.25 -4.21
C GLY A 22 12.72 -6.78 -5.23
N THR A 23 12.28 -7.87 -5.03
CA THR A 23 11.40 -8.45 -5.98
C THR A 23 9.98 -8.07 -5.76
N VAL A 24 9.65 -7.41 -4.68
CA VAL A 24 8.29 -6.96 -4.46
C VAL A 24 7.97 -5.84 -5.44
N ARG A 25 6.91 -6.01 -6.20
CA ARG A 25 6.49 -4.99 -7.14
C ARG A 25 5.69 -3.93 -6.44
N ALA A 26 5.74 -2.72 -6.96
CA ALA A 26 4.99 -1.63 -6.36
C ALA A 26 3.51 -1.93 -6.23
N GLN A 27 2.94 -2.63 -7.20
CA GLN A 27 1.51 -2.93 -7.15
C GLN A 27 1.18 -4.02 -6.12
N ASP A 28 2.18 -4.76 -5.63
CA ASP A 28 1.97 -5.76 -4.60
C ASP A 28 2.13 -5.18 -3.20
N GLU A 29 2.63 -3.97 -3.09
CA GLU A 29 2.79 -3.34 -1.80
C GLU A 29 1.54 -2.53 -1.46
N PRO A 30 1.09 -2.58 -0.21
CA PRO A 30 -0.05 -1.75 0.18
C PRO A 30 0.26 -0.27 -0.01
N PHE A 31 -0.67 0.45 -0.59
CA PHE A 31 -0.54 1.89 -0.75
C PHE A 31 -0.85 2.54 0.60
N PRO A 32 0.05 3.35 1.15
CA PRO A 32 -0.18 3.94 2.48
C PRO A 32 -1.20 5.06 2.43
N VAL A 33 -2.13 5.03 3.37
CA VAL A 33 -3.17 6.05 3.52
C VAL A 33 -3.20 6.43 4.98
N GLU A 34 -3.10 7.74 5.27
CA GLU A 34 -3.19 8.22 6.64
C GLU A 34 -4.40 9.12 6.78
N LEU A 35 -5.21 8.82 7.77
CA LEU A 35 -6.47 9.52 7.99
C LEU A 35 -6.63 9.81 9.48
N ARG A 36 -7.46 10.81 9.77
CA ARG A 36 -7.96 11.00 11.12
C ARG A 36 -9.36 10.42 11.18
N ALA A 37 -9.78 10.02 12.37
CA ALA A 37 -11.11 9.48 12.55
C ALA A 37 -12.14 10.43 11.97
N GLY A 38 -13.05 9.89 11.20
CA GLY A 38 -14.09 10.67 10.52
C GLY A 38 -13.77 11.08 9.10
N GLU A 39 -12.49 11.02 8.72
CA GLU A 39 -12.10 11.36 7.34
C GLU A 39 -12.34 10.19 6.41
N THR A 40 -12.51 10.48 5.13
CA THR A 40 -12.73 9.48 4.10
C THR A 40 -11.70 9.63 3.01
N PHE A 41 -11.11 8.50 2.62
CA PHE A 41 -10.18 8.45 1.50
C PHE A 41 -10.96 8.04 0.26
N ASP A 42 -10.92 8.87 -0.77
CA ASP A 42 -11.63 8.60 -2.03
C ASP A 42 -10.74 7.75 -2.92
N VAL A 43 -11.10 6.49 -3.07
CA VAL A 43 -10.30 5.51 -3.79
C VAL A 43 -10.16 5.89 -5.26
N CYS A 44 -11.25 6.32 -5.87
CA CYS A 44 -11.23 6.65 -7.30
C CYS A 44 -10.42 7.90 -7.56
N ALA A 45 -10.53 8.90 -6.69
CA ALA A 45 -9.77 10.13 -6.85
C ALA A 45 -8.27 9.91 -6.66
N SER A 46 -7.89 8.85 -5.95
CA SER A 46 -6.50 8.59 -5.65
C SER A 46 -5.68 8.17 -6.88
N GLY A 47 -6.34 7.68 -7.90
CA GLY A 47 -5.64 7.19 -9.09
C GLY A 47 -5.03 5.80 -8.92
N GLN A 48 -5.22 5.16 -7.78
CA GLN A 48 -4.63 3.84 -7.52
C GLN A 48 -5.45 2.70 -8.12
N ILE A 49 -6.68 2.97 -8.47
CA ILE A 49 -7.61 1.97 -9.01
C ILE A 49 -8.32 2.57 -10.21
N VAL A 50 -8.58 1.73 -11.20
CA VAL A 50 -9.43 2.12 -12.32
C VAL A 50 -10.86 1.85 -11.89
N CYS A 51 -11.65 2.89 -11.80
CA CYS A 51 -13.04 2.78 -11.34
C CYS A 51 -13.99 2.42 -12.49
N PRO A 52 -15.07 1.75 -12.19
CA PRO A 52 -15.64 1.57 -10.85
C PRO A 52 -14.91 0.51 -10.04
N ALA A 53 -14.63 0.84 -8.80
CA ALA A 53 -14.05 -0.09 -7.85
C ALA A 53 -15.15 -0.99 -7.31
N ARG A 54 -14.82 -2.26 -7.06
CA ARG A 54 -15.79 -3.24 -6.60
C ARG A 54 -15.26 -4.08 -5.48
N VAL A 55 -16.17 -4.74 -4.79
CA VAL A 55 -15.88 -5.70 -3.72
C VAL A 55 -14.87 -5.12 -2.73
N PRO A 56 -15.22 -4.01 -2.08
CA PRO A 56 -14.32 -3.42 -1.09
C PRO A 56 -14.31 -4.26 0.18
N ILE A 57 -13.14 -4.41 0.77
CA ILE A 57 -12.96 -5.18 2.00
C ILE A 57 -11.99 -4.41 2.88
N CYS A 58 -12.36 -4.26 4.16
CA CYS A 58 -11.43 -3.79 5.19
C CYS A 58 -11.36 -4.85 6.28
N ASP A 59 -10.14 -5.15 6.73
CA ASP A 59 -9.95 -6.23 7.68
C ASP A 59 -10.48 -5.91 9.07
N ASP A 60 -10.38 -4.65 9.49
CA ASP A 60 -10.83 -4.24 10.82
C ASP A 60 -11.84 -3.10 10.72
N PRO A 61 -13.12 -3.39 10.83
CA PRO A 61 -14.15 -2.36 10.70
C PRO A 61 -14.15 -1.36 11.87
N ASN A 62 -13.41 -1.62 12.93
CA ASN A 62 -13.26 -0.65 14.00
C ASN A 62 -12.25 0.43 13.64
N VAL A 63 -11.45 0.21 12.63
CA VAL A 63 -10.46 1.17 12.17
C VAL A 63 -10.94 1.89 10.93
N ALA A 64 -11.44 1.16 9.93
CA ALA A 64 -11.91 1.75 8.68
C ALA A 64 -12.95 0.85 8.05
N VAL A 65 -13.87 1.47 7.32
CA VAL A 65 -14.94 0.74 6.61
C VAL A 65 -15.09 1.31 5.22
N PRO A 66 -15.51 0.47 4.26
CA PRO A 66 -15.82 0.99 2.93
C PRO A 66 -17.13 1.75 2.95
N VAL A 67 -17.16 2.86 2.19
CA VAL A 67 -18.36 3.69 2.08
C VAL A 67 -18.52 4.12 0.63
N ASP A 68 -19.73 4.47 0.27
CA ASP A 68 -19.98 5.08 -1.03
C ASP A 68 -19.70 6.57 -0.92
N VAL A 69 -19.00 7.09 -1.90
CA VAL A 69 -18.76 8.53 -1.99
C VAL A 69 -19.24 9.00 -3.36
N SER A 70 -19.42 10.30 -3.47
CA SER A 70 -19.80 10.88 -4.75
C SER A 70 -18.76 10.51 -5.79
N GLY A 71 -19.18 9.78 -6.80
CA GLY A 71 -18.27 9.36 -7.84
C GLY A 71 -17.59 8.03 -7.61
N GLY A 72 -17.91 7.30 -6.54
CA GLY A 72 -17.35 5.98 -6.38
C GLY A 72 -17.25 5.47 -4.96
N LEU A 73 -16.10 4.88 -4.66
CA LEU A 73 -15.86 4.16 -3.41
C LEU A 73 -14.86 4.93 -2.55
N GLY A 74 -15.08 4.91 -1.25
CA GLY A 74 -14.13 5.44 -0.29
C GLY A 74 -13.93 4.49 0.89
N PHE A 75 -12.89 4.77 1.69
CA PHE A 75 -12.68 4.10 2.96
C PHE A 75 -12.76 5.16 4.04
N LYS A 76 -13.69 4.99 4.97
CA LYS A 76 -13.92 5.95 6.04
C LYS A 76 -13.20 5.51 7.30
N ALA A 77 -12.43 6.43 7.89
CA ALA A 77 -11.74 6.18 9.14
C ALA A 77 -12.76 6.21 10.29
N VAL A 78 -12.75 5.17 11.10
CA VAL A 78 -13.69 5.01 12.21
C VAL A 78 -13.01 5.26 13.54
N GLY A 79 -11.86 4.63 13.75
CA GLY A 79 -11.14 4.76 15.02
C GLY A 79 -9.66 4.53 14.83
N PRO A 80 -8.84 4.88 15.83
CA PRO A 80 -7.40 4.79 15.70
C PRO A 80 -6.93 3.35 15.52
N GLY A 81 -5.89 3.18 14.72
CA GLY A 81 -5.32 1.88 14.46
C GLY A 81 -4.82 1.79 13.03
N VAL A 82 -4.43 0.57 12.65
CA VAL A 82 -3.94 0.28 11.30
C VAL A 82 -4.70 -0.93 10.78
N THR A 83 -5.20 -0.82 9.56
CA THR A 83 -5.89 -1.94 8.93
C THR A 83 -5.55 -1.98 7.44
N LEU A 84 -5.75 -3.13 6.83
CA LEU A 84 -5.64 -3.24 5.38
C LEU A 84 -7.04 -3.20 4.79
N CYS A 85 -7.21 -2.35 3.78
CA CYS A 85 -8.42 -2.31 2.99
C CYS A 85 -8.04 -2.61 1.55
N SER A 86 -8.94 -3.16 0.79
CA SER A 86 -8.69 -3.45 -0.62
C SER A 86 -9.94 -3.31 -1.43
N ALA A 87 -9.76 -3.17 -2.72
CA ALA A 87 -10.87 -3.13 -3.66
C ALA A 87 -10.41 -3.65 -5.01
N ALA A 88 -11.34 -4.21 -5.74
CA ALA A 88 -11.07 -4.67 -7.09
C ALA A 88 -11.10 -3.49 -8.04
N SER A 89 -10.11 -3.42 -8.91
CA SER A 89 -10.07 -2.43 -9.97
C SER A 89 -10.94 -2.91 -11.14
N ALA A 90 -11.44 -1.97 -11.94
CA ALA A 90 -12.16 -2.34 -13.14
C ALA A 90 -11.24 -3.04 -14.12
N VAL A 91 -9.96 -2.69 -14.09
CA VAL A 91 -8.93 -3.27 -14.95
C VAL A 91 -7.71 -3.56 -14.09
N GLY A 92 -7.14 -4.75 -14.25
CA GLY A 92 -5.92 -5.09 -13.54
C GLY A 92 -6.18 -5.71 -12.18
N PRO A 93 -5.14 -5.88 -11.39
CA PRO A 93 -5.25 -6.60 -10.13
C PRO A 93 -5.93 -5.77 -9.06
N ARG A 94 -6.37 -6.47 -8.03
CA ARG A 94 -6.91 -5.86 -6.84
C ARG A 94 -5.84 -5.01 -6.17
N ARG A 95 -6.24 -3.89 -5.61
CA ARG A 95 -5.30 -2.97 -4.96
C ARG A 95 -5.50 -2.99 -3.46
N ILE A 96 -4.39 -3.01 -2.72
CA ILE A 96 -4.42 -3.04 -1.26
C ILE A 96 -3.95 -1.71 -0.72
N PHE A 97 -4.63 -1.23 0.32
CA PHE A 97 -4.32 0.03 0.98
C PHE A 97 -4.06 -0.24 2.46
N ARG A 98 -2.95 0.27 2.98
CA ARG A 98 -2.69 0.21 4.42
C ARG A 98 -3.19 1.51 5.02
N VAL A 99 -4.30 1.43 5.73
CA VAL A 99 -4.96 2.60 6.29
C VAL A 99 -4.54 2.77 7.74
N THR A 100 -3.92 3.90 8.03
CA THR A 100 -3.51 4.26 9.38
C THR A 100 -4.42 5.39 9.83
N VAL A 101 -5.10 5.21 10.96
CA VAL A 101 -6.03 6.19 11.50
C VAL A 101 -5.52 6.68 12.84
N ARG A 102 -5.52 7.99 13.00
CA ARG A 102 -5.09 8.65 14.25
C ARG A 102 -6.24 9.31 14.96
#